data_bace17d331758b42c6e3b4dfaa21cac4
#
_entry.id   bace17d331758b42c6e3b4dfaa21cac4
#
_cell.length_a   1.000
_cell.length_b   1.000
_cell.length_c   1.000
_cell.angle_alpha   90.00
_cell.angle_beta   90.00
_cell.angle_gamma   90.00
#
_symmetry.space_group_name_H-M   'P 1'
#
loop_
_entity.id
_entity.type
_entity.pdbx_description
1 polymer ?
#
loop_
_entity_poly.entity_id
_entity_poly.type
_entity_poly.pdbx_seq_one_letter_code
_entity_poly.pdbx_strand_id
1 'polypeptide(L)'
;MKITRIYSDSNGDSHFEEVKIALTDNGEIGFLSENYAVTTLQFRKVSADYDYDFHCVPQKQYIILLDGGVEIETSLGESRRFATGEILLVEDVTGKGHKTKNKEKRERTSLFIHLEN
;
A
#
# COMPACT_ATOMS: atom_id res chain seq x y z
N MET A 1 -15.76 -2.69 -1.38
CA MET A 1 -14.35 -3.12 -1.50
C MET A 1 -13.51 -2.32 -0.52
N LYS A 2 -12.60 -2.97 0.17
CA LYS A 2 -11.80 -2.33 1.22
C LYS A 2 -10.33 -2.34 0.84
N ILE A 3 -9.66 -1.22 1.13
CA ILE A 3 -8.19 -1.11 1.01
C ILE A 3 -7.67 -0.52 2.32
N THR A 4 -6.37 -0.60 2.55
CA THR A 4 -5.73 -0.02 3.72
C THR A 4 -4.90 1.18 3.32
N ARG A 5 -5.13 2.30 4.00
CA ARG A 5 -4.37 3.53 3.84
C ARG A 5 -3.28 3.62 4.90
N ILE A 6 -2.10 4.06 4.51
CA ILE A 6 -1.01 4.41 5.43
C ILE A 6 -0.73 5.89 5.25
N TYR A 7 -0.85 6.67 6.31
CA TYR A 7 -0.70 8.12 6.24
C TYR A 7 0.03 8.66 7.46
N SER A 8 0.60 9.86 7.33
CA SER A 8 1.30 10.56 8.41
C SER A 8 0.37 11.55 9.10
N ASP A 9 0.44 11.60 10.41
CA ASP A 9 -0.25 12.64 11.20
C ASP A 9 0.62 13.90 11.33
N SER A 10 0.13 14.90 12.07
CA SER A 10 0.82 16.18 12.27
C SER A 10 2.11 16.05 13.08
N ASN A 11 2.30 14.95 13.81
CA ASN A 11 3.52 14.65 14.58
C ASN A 11 4.53 13.85 13.76
N GLY A 12 4.21 13.50 12.54
CA GLY A 12 5.07 12.69 11.67
C GLY A 12 4.96 11.20 11.90
N ASP A 13 4.02 10.73 12.69
CA ASP A 13 3.78 9.29 12.91
C ASP A 13 2.85 8.72 11.87
N SER A 14 3.18 7.53 11.38
CA SER A 14 2.36 6.83 10.39
C SER A 14 1.27 5.99 11.06
N HIS A 15 0.11 5.94 10.41
CA HIS A 15 -1.06 5.22 10.88
C HIS A 15 -1.67 4.37 9.77
N PHE A 16 -2.37 3.32 10.17
CA PHE A 16 -3.22 2.53 9.26
C PHE A 16 -4.66 2.99 9.38
N GLU A 17 -5.34 3.03 8.25
CA GLU A 17 -6.77 3.34 8.18
C GLU A 17 -7.43 2.45 7.14
N GLU A 18 -8.57 1.86 7.49
CA GLU A 18 -9.38 1.14 6.51
C GLU A 18 -10.17 2.14 5.67
N VAL A 19 -10.05 2.01 4.35
CA VAL A 19 -10.77 2.84 3.39
C VAL A 19 -11.76 1.97 2.62
N LYS A 20 -13.02 2.36 2.61
CA LYS A 20 -14.07 1.67 1.87
C LYS A 20 -14.25 2.33 0.52
N ILE A 21 -14.07 1.56 -0.54
CA ILE A 21 -14.29 2.01 -1.91
C ILE A 21 -15.73 1.71 -2.30
N ALA A 22 -16.49 2.75 -2.61
CA ALA A 22 -17.88 2.59 -3.06
C ALA A 22 -17.93 2.03 -4.48
N LEU A 23 -18.78 1.04 -4.67
CA LEU A 23 -18.99 0.40 -5.98
C LEU A 23 -20.46 0.55 -6.38
N THR A 24 -20.71 0.77 -7.67
CA THR A 24 -22.02 0.93 -8.25
C THR A 24 -22.28 -0.17 -9.27
N ASP A 25 -23.48 -0.73 -9.28
CA ASP A 25 -23.90 -1.76 -10.23
C ASP A 25 -23.87 -1.21 -11.65
N ASN A 26 -23.14 -1.87 -12.54
CA ASN A 26 -23.03 -1.56 -13.95
C ASN A 26 -23.44 -2.73 -14.83
N GLY A 27 -24.37 -3.56 -14.37
CA GLY A 27 -24.92 -4.67 -15.15
C GLY A 27 -23.92 -5.80 -15.33
N GLU A 28 -23.80 -6.30 -16.54
CA GLU A 28 -22.98 -7.48 -16.85
C GLU A 28 -21.48 -7.28 -16.60
N ILE A 29 -20.98 -6.04 -16.62
CA ILE A 29 -19.57 -5.78 -16.33
C ILE A 29 -19.28 -5.70 -14.82
N GLY A 30 -20.32 -5.83 -13.99
CA GLY A 30 -20.17 -5.91 -12.54
C GLY A 30 -20.35 -4.57 -11.84
N PHE A 31 -19.76 -4.48 -10.65
CA PHE A 31 -19.82 -3.29 -9.80
C PHE A 31 -18.55 -2.49 -9.95
N LEU A 32 -18.65 -1.22 -10.29
CA LEU A 32 -17.51 -0.35 -10.56
C LEU A 32 -17.48 0.83 -9.59
N SER A 33 -16.25 1.21 -9.20
CA SER A 33 -16.04 2.48 -8.52
C SER A 33 -16.09 3.65 -9.52
N GLU A 34 -16.08 4.87 -9.00
CA GLU A 34 -15.71 6.02 -9.82
C GLU A 34 -14.26 5.88 -10.31
N ASN A 35 -13.86 6.69 -11.26
CA ASN A 35 -12.50 6.71 -11.77
C ASN A 35 -11.59 7.46 -10.79
N TYR A 36 -10.46 6.85 -10.44
CA TYR A 36 -9.43 7.47 -9.62
C TYR A 36 -8.26 7.87 -10.50
N ALA A 37 -7.87 9.14 -10.43
CA ALA A 37 -6.76 9.66 -11.24
C ALA A 37 -5.42 9.10 -10.75
N VAL A 38 -4.61 8.61 -11.66
CA VAL A 38 -3.26 8.09 -11.40
C VAL A 38 -2.29 8.66 -12.43
N THR A 39 -0.99 8.65 -12.14
CA THR A 39 0.01 9.22 -13.04
C THR A 39 0.85 8.16 -13.76
N THR A 40 1.46 7.25 -13.02
CA THR A 40 2.38 6.27 -13.61
C THR A 40 2.25 4.90 -12.94
N LEU A 41 2.71 3.88 -13.64
CA LEU A 41 2.72 2.50 -13.16
C LEU A 41 4.15 1.96 -13.19
N GLN A 42 4.57 1.31 -12.10
CA GLN A 42 5.81 0.55 -12.05
C GLN A 42 5.53 -0.90 -11.67
N PHE A 43 6.19 -1.80 -12.37
CA PHE A 43 6.25 -3.22 -12.00
C PHE A 43 7.45 -3.40 -11.08
N ARG A 44 7.28 -4.19 -10.02
CA ARG A 44 8.29 -4.32 -8.97
C ARG A 44 8.48 -5.77 -8.56
N LYS A 45 9.75 -6.14 -8.34
CA LYS A 45 10.12 -7.41 -7.72
C LYS A 45 11.11 -7.13 -6.60
N VAL A 46 10.95 -7.80 -5.48
CA VAL A 46 11.90 -7.74 -4.37
C VAL A 46 12.44 -9.12 -4.07
N SER A 47 13.66 -9.16 -3.52
CA SER A 47 14.32 -10.41 -3.14
C SER A 47 13.63 -11.06 -1.93
N ALA A 48 13.93 -12.35 -1.71
CA ALA A 48 13.39 -13.12 -0.60
C ALA A 48 13.68 -12.49 0.77
N ASP A 49 14.80 -11.80 0.89
CA ASP A 49 15.27 -11.21 2.15
C ASP A 49 14.87 -9.74 2.33
N TYR A 50 13.95 -9.25 1.54
CA TYR A 50 13.55 -7.85 1.59
C TYR A 50 13.09 -7.46 3.00
N ASP A 51 13.79 -6.50 3.58
CA ASP A 51 13.54 -5.96 4.91
C ASP A 51 14.04 -4.52 4.90
N TYR A 52 13.13 -3.58 4.72
CA TYR A 52 13.47 -2.17 4.54
C TYR A 52 13.10 -1.41 5.82
N ASP A 53 14.10 -0.77 6.42
CA ASP A 53 13.93 0.02 7.64
C ASP A 53 13.02 1.22 7.42
N PHE A 54 12.72 1.97 8.47
CA PHE A 54 11.79 3.11 8.43
C PHE A 54 12.12 4.07 7.28
N HIS A 55 11.15 4.32 6.46
CA HIS A 55 11.26 5.19 5.29
C HIS A 55 9.90 5.79 4.95
N CYS A 56 9.91 6.98 4.36
CA CYS A 56 8.76 7.58 3.72
C CYS A 56 8.73 7.17 2.26
N VAL A 57 7.55 7.19 1.67
CA VAL A 57 7.46 7.03 0.21
C VAL A 57 7.76 8.37 -0.46
N PRO A 58 8.44 8.38 -1.61
CA PRO A 58 8.75 9.64 -2.31
C PRO A 58 7.52 10.30 -2.92
N GLN A 59 6.48 9.51 -3.14
CA GLN A 59 5.25 9.94 -3.82
C GLN A 59 4.10 9.06 -3.33
N LYS A 60 2.91 9.66 -3.17
CA LYS A 60 1.70 8.89 -2.86
C LYS A 60 1.46 7.85 -3.93
N GLN A 61 1.08 6.65 -3.51
CA GLN A 61 0.93 5.54 -4.43
C GLN A 61 -0.01 4.46 -3.89
N TYR A 62 -0.63 3.73 -4.81
CA TYR A 62 -1.20 2.43 -4.50
C TYR A 62 -0.13 1.37 -4.66
N ILE A 63 -0.15 0.38 -3.77
CA ILE A 63 0.65 -0.83 -3.90
C ILE A 63 -0.32 -2.00 -4.01
N ILE A 64 -0.19 -2.78 -5.06
CA ILE A 64 -0.98 -4.00 -5.27
C ILE A 64 -0.06 -5.19 -5.11
N LEU A 65 -0.34 -6.03 -4.14
CA LEU A 65 0.45 -7.24 -3.86
C LEU A 65 -0.02 -8.35 -4.80
N LEU A 66 0.85 -8.75 -5.74
CA LEU A 66 0.51 -9.77 -6.75
C LEU A 66 0.76 -11.17 -6.24
N ASP A 67 1.87 -11.37 -5.51
CA ASP A 67 2.18 -12.64 -4.85
C ASP A 67 2.98 -12.33 -3.58
N GLY A 68 2.90 -13.21 -2.61
CA GLY A 68 3.53 -13.00 -1.32
C GLY A 68 2.93 -11.83 -0.54
N GLY A 69 3.04 -11.89 0.76
CA GLY A 69 2.56 -10.84 1.65
C GLY A 69 3.67 -10.00 2.22
N VAL A 70 3.28 -8.94 2.92
CA VAL A 70 4.20 -8.05 3.62
C VAL A 70 3.75 -7.85 5.06
N GLU A 71 4.70 -7.51 5.91
CA GLU A 71 4.44 -6.98 7.24
C GLU A 71 4.94 -5.55 7.28
N ILE A 72 4.08 -4.63 7.69
CA ILE A 72 4.41 -3.20 7.77
C ILE A 72 4.26 -2.77 9.23
N GLU A 73 5.28 -2.10 9.73
CA GLU A 73 5.30 -1.53 11.07
C GLU A 73 5.41 -0.02 10.99
N THR A 74 4.55 0.67 11.74
CA THR A 74 4.57 2.14 11.82
C THR A 74 5.48 2.61 12.94
N SER A 75 5.77 3.91 12.97
CA SER A 75 6.64 4.54 13.96
C SER A 75 6.16 4.40 15.41
N LEU A 76 4.86 4.19 15.61
CA LEU A 76 4.29 3.96 16.94
C LEU A 76 4.28 2.49 17.36
N GLY A 77 4.86 1.62 16.54
CA GLY A 77 4.97 0.19 16.84
C GLY A 77 3.76 -0.64 16.44
N GLU A 78 2.75 -0.06 15.79
CA GLU A 78 1.65 -0.82 15.23
C GLU A 78 2.14 -1.59 14.01
N SER A 79 1.81 -2.88 13.95
CA SER A 79 2.25 -3.76 12.88
C SER A 79 1.05 -4.47 12.27
N ARG A 80 0.99 -4.56 10.94
CA ARG A 80 -0.04 -5.29 10.22
C ARG A 80 0.56 -6.13 9.11
N ARG A 81 -0.07 -7.26 8.85
CA ARG A 81 0.28 -8.17 7.76
C ARG A 81 -0.74 -8.04 6.65
N PHE A 82 -0.25 -8.00 5.42
CA PHE A 82 -1.07 -7.91 4.21
C PHE A 82 -0.76 -9.09 3.32
N ALA A 83 -1.80 -9.71 2.79
CA ALA A 83 -1.71 -10.91 1.96
C ALA A 83 -1.69 -10.57 0.47
N THR A 84 -1.40 -11.57 -0.34
CA THR A 84 -1.54 -11.51 -1.80
C THR A 84 -2.92 -10.97 -2.19
N GLY A 85 -2.96 -10.06 -3.13
CA GLY A 85 -4.19 -9.45 -3.66
C GLY A 85 -4.67 -8.24 -2.88
N GLU A 86 -4.09 -7.93 -1.71
CA GLU A 86 -4.45 -6.74 -0.97
C GLU A 86 -3.86 -5.49 -1.61
N ILE A 87 -4.61 -4.38 -1.47
CA ILE A 87 -4.25 -3.09 -2.03
C ILE A 87 -3.99 -2.12 -0.88
N LEU A 88 -2.84 -1.45 -0.94
CA LEU A 88 -2.45 -0.41 0.01
C LEU A 88 -2.47 0.94 -0.67
N LEU A 89 -2.97 1.96 0.02
CA LEU A 89 -2.82 3.35 -0.38
C LEU A 89 -1.79 3.99 0.55
N VAL A 90 -0.59 4.23 0.04
CA VAL A 90 0.53 4.70 0.85
C VAL A 90 0.72 6.19 0.63
N GLU A 91 0.49 6.95 1.68
CA GLU A 91 0.49 8.42 1.65
C GLU A 91 1.43 9.06 2.66
N ASP A 92 2.22 8.29 3.39
CA ASP A 92 3.19 8.82 4.36
C ASP A 92 4.47 9.29 3.65
N VAL A 93 4.34 10.40 2.93
CA VAL A 93 5.43 11.01 2.15
C VAL A 93 6.37 11.85 3.03
N THR A 94 5.97 12.14 4.25
CA THR A 94 6.75 12.92 5.23
C THR A 94 6.71 12.25 6.59
N GLY A 95 7.59 12.67 7.49
CA GLY A 95 7.63 12.19 8.87
C GLY A 95 8.53 10.98 9.04
N LYS A 96 8.19 10.12 10.00
CA LYS A 96 9.01 8.97 10.39
C LYS A 96 8.89 7.77 9.45
N GLY A 97 7.78 7.70 8.72
CA GLY A 97 7.53 6.62 7.77
C GLY A 97 7.17 5.30 8.44
N HIS A 98 7.39 4.23 7.70
CA HIS A 98 7.10 2.85 8.10
C HIS A 98 8.24 1.94 7.65
N LYS A 99 8.32 0.77 8.23
CA LYS A 99 9.23 -0.27 7.73
C LYS A 99 8.44 -1.45 7.20
N THR A 100 9.00 -2.10 6.18
CA THR A 100 8.35 -3.16 5.43
C THR A 100 9.28 -4.34 5.28
N LYS A 101 8.78 -5.54 5.53
CA LYS A 101 9.48 -6.78 5.24
C LYS A 101 8.56 -7.81 4.61
N ASN A 102 9.14 -8.77 3.92
CA ASN A 102 8.38 -9.89 3.38
C ASN A 102 7.78 -10.70 4.53
N LYS A 103 6.52 -11.08 4.36
CA LYS A 103 5.83 -11.98 5.29
C LYS A 103 6.44 -13.39 5.25
N GLU A 104 6.88 -13.81 4.06
CA GLU A 104 7.51 -15.10 3.81
C GLU A 104 8.86 -14.89 3.13
N LYS A 105 9.80 -15.80 3.34
CA LYS A 105 11.14 -15.71 2.73
C LYS A 105 11.12 -16.23 1.31
N ARG A 106 10.51 -15.46 0.42
CA ARG A 106 10.51 -15.72 -1.02
C ARG A 106 10.46 -14.41 -1.79
N GLU A 107 10.89 -14.44 -3.04
CA GLU A 107 10.71 -13.31 -3.94
C GLU A 107 9.23 -13.00 -4.06
N ARG A 108 8.89 -11.73 -4.21
CA ARG A 108 7.51 -11.32 -4.47
C ARG A 108 7.46 -10.18 -5.46
N THR A 109 6.32 -10.11 -6.15
CA THR A 109 6.05 -9.07 -7.13
C THR A 109 4.88 -8.20 -6.67
N SER A 110 4.91 -6.96 -7.11
CA SER A 110 3.88 -5.98 -6.81
C SER A 110 3.81 -4.92 -7.90
N LEU A 111 2.76 -4.12 -7.86
CA LEU A 111 2.61 -2.94 -8.71
C LEU A 111 2.64 -1.70 -7.84
N PHE A 112 3.35 -0.68 -8.29
CA PHE A 112 3.25 0.67 -7.76
C PHE A 112 2.47 1.52 -8.75
N ILE A 113 1.38 2.10 -8.31
CA ILE A 113 0.57 3.02 -9.12
C ILE A 113 0.66 4.39 -8.45
N HIS A 114 1.39 5.31 -9.06
CA HIS A 114 1.68 6.61 -8.48
C HIS A 114 0.52 7.58 -8.65
N LEU A 115 0.34 8.40 -7.65
CA LEU A 115 -0.64 9.48 -7.64
C LEU A 115 0.09 10.81 -7.75
N GLU A 116 -0.62 11.82 -8.17
CA GLU A 116 -0.14 13.19 -8.06
C GLU A 116 -0.17 13.61 -6.59
N ASN A 117 0.92 14.16 -6.11
CA ASN A 117 1.01 14.62 -4.72
C ASN A 117 0.32 15.96 -4.50
#